data_28e89befa4c08f90d71e8968fb2139ac
#
_entry.id   28e89befa4c08f90d71e8968fb2139ac
#
_cell.length_a   1.000
_cell.length_b   1.000
_cell.length_c   1.000
_cell.angle_alpha   90.00
_cell.angle_beta   90.00
_cell.angle_gamma   90.00
#
_symmetry.space_group_name_H-M   'P 1'
#
loop_
_entity.id
_entity.type
_entity.pdbx_description
1 polymer ?
#
loop_
_entity_poly.entity_id
_entity_poly.type
_entity_poly.pdbx_seq_one_letter_code
_entity_poly.pdbx_strand_id
1 'polypeptide(L)'
;MLQQEVRLMFKTYYGLSFNPFDKQSLKEKDVFLSNDHKQTISRLNYLKDIRGIGVFTAKPGMGKSYALRCFAKEVNPALFQMSYLCLSTISVSEFYRQLCELLGVDAKNGKTGMFKAIQSRIYYLYKEKRTPLVLAIDEAQYLNLAILKDLKMIMNYGYDSLNCFTLILAGETYLNNILEKPVHEALKQRITVHYNFEGLSDNEISDYIFHKLTLAGGSRDILEPSAVSAAHSYSQGNPRLIDNLMCDALALGAQLDKRTIDSETMLAAVNNQSLY
;
A
#
# COMPACT_ATOMS: atom_id res chain seq x y z
N MET A 1 -11.47 -14.03 23.98
CA MET A 1 -12.84 -14.50 23.75
C MET A 1 -13.86 -13.36 23.83
N LEU A 2 -14.00 -12.62 24.93
CA LEU A 2 -14.97 -11.50 25.06
C LEU A 2 -14.90 -10.43 23.96
N GLN A 3 -13.72 -9.99 23.54
CA GLN A 3 -13.58 -8.99 22.48
C GLN A 3 -13.97 -9.49 21.07
N GLN A 4 -13.84 -10.79 20.79
CA GLN A 4 -14.31 -11.37 19.53
C GLN A 4 -15.84 -11.53 19.50
N GLU A 5 -16.46 -11.89 20.62
CA GLU A 5 -17.92 -11.99 20.72
C GLU A 5 -18.58 -10.61 20.60
N VAL A 6 -18.03 -9.59 21.23
CA VAL A 6 -18.51 -8.20 21.11
C VAL A 6 -18.40 -7.67 19.68
N ARG A 7 -17.30 -7.97 18.96
CA ARG A 7 -17.12 -7.62 17.54
C ARG A 7 -18.08 -8.37 16.60
N LEU A 8 -18.68 -9.46 17.01
CA LEU A 8 -19.69 -10.19 16.24
C LEU A 8 -21.12 -9.67 16.51
N MET A 9 -21.39 -9.14 17.69
CA MET A 9 -22.73 -8.67 18.07
C MET A 9 -23.22 -7.46 17.26
N PHE A 10 -22.38 -6.48 16.95
CA PHE A 10 -22.83 -5.27 16.27
C PHE A 10 -23.36 -5.51 14.85
N LYS A 11 -22.87 -6.55 14.16
CA LYS A 11 -23.34 -6.88 12.81
C LYS A 11 -24.85 -7.15 12.80
N THR A 12 -25.29 -8.05 13.67
CA THR A 12 -26.71 -8.38 13.79
C THR A 12 -27.53 -7.19 14.27
N TYR A 13 -26.98 -6.40 15.19
CA TYR A 13 -27.64 -5.22 15.76
C TYR A 13 -27.94 -4.14 14.70
N TYR A 14 -26.95 -3.86 13.81
CA TYR A 14 -27.10 -2.87 12.72
C TYR A 14 -27.55 -3.49 11.39
N GLY A 15 -27.87 -4.77 11.34
CA GLY A 15 -28.32 -5.45 10.12
C GLY A 15 -27.21 -5.59 9.06
N LEU A 16 -25.93 -5.65 9.47
CA LEU A 16 -24.79 -5.78 8.56
C LEU A 16 -24.54 -7.26 8.24
N SER A 17 -24.38 -7.56 6.95
CA SER A 17 -24.06 -8.93 6.47
C SER A 17 -22.65 -9.38 6.86
N PHE A 18 -21.70 -8.43 7.01
CA PHE A 18 -20.32 -8.66 7.45
C PHE A 18 -19.78 -7.39 8.11
N ASN A 19 -18.59 -7.46 8.73
CA ASN A 19 -17.91 -6.25 9.20
C ASN A 19 -17.20 -5.54 8.03
N PRO A 20 -17.71 -4.39 7.53
CA PRO A 20 -17.13 -3.73 6.36
C PRO A 20 -15.80 -3.02 6.64
N PHE A 21 -15.46 -2.83 7.92
CA PHE A 21 -14.21 -2.17 8.35
C PHE A 21 -13.09 -3.16 8.66
N ASP A 22 -13.34 -4.48 8.53
CA ASP A 22 -12.29 -5.50 8.59
C ASP A 22 -11.59 -5.62 7.24
N LYS A 23 -10.26 -5.63 7.25
CA LYS A 23 -9.42 -5.77 6.05
C LYS A 23 -9.69 -7.03 5.23
N GLN A 24 -10.13 -8.11 5.88
CA GLN A 24 -10.36 -9.40 5.24
C GLN A 24 -11.75 -9.51 4.61
N SER A 25 -12.67 -8.62 4.97
CA SER A 25 -14.07 -8.71 4.58
C SER A 25 -14.36 -8.15 3.18
N LEU A 26 -13.51 -7.27 2.65
CA LEU A 26 -13.73 -6.60 1.37
C LEU A 26 -13.04 -7.32 0.23
N LYS A 27 -13.78 -7.51 -0.87
CA LYS A 27 -13.24 -7.98 -2.14
C LYS A 27 -12.67 -6.79 -2.92
N GLU A 28 -11.75 -7.05 -3.82
CA GLU A 28 -11.09 -6.00 -4.60
C GLU A 28 -12.03 -5.23 -5.54
N LYS A 29 -13.12 -5.87 -5.98
CA LYS A 29 -14.17 -5.19 -6.76
C LYS A 29 -14.94 -4.14 -5.95
N ASP A 30 -14.84 -4.21 -4.62
CA ASP A 30 -15.54 -3.37 -3.68
C ASP A 30 -14.65 -2.19 -3.18
N VAL A 31 -13.56 -1.92 -3.91
CA VAL A 31 -12.59 -0.89 -3.59
C VAL A 31 -13.23 0.51 -3.65
N PHE A 32 -12.96 1.32 -2.63
CA PHE A 32 -13.26 2.74 -2.68
C PHE A 32 -12.19 3.47 -3.52
N LEU A 33 -12.62 4.09 -4.60
CA LEU A 33 -11.74 4.78 -5.55
C LEU A 33 -11.43 6.21 -5.08
N SER A 34 -10.63 6.34 -4.01
CA SER A 34 -10.14 7.64 -3.54
C SER A 34 -9.26 8.34 -4.59
N ASN A 35 -9.03 9.64 -4.40
CA ASN A 35 -8.10 10.39 -5.25
C ASN A 35 -6.71 9.77 -5.21
N ASP A 36 -6.18 9.47 -4.02
CA ASP A 36 -4.87 8.81 -3.88
C ASP A 36 -4.80 7.49 -4.63
N HIS A 37 -5.87 6.67 -4.57
CA HIS A 37 -5.91 5.40 -5.31
C HIS A 37 -5.85 5.64 -6.82
N LYS A 38 -6.70 6.52 -7.36
CA LYS A 38 -6.73 6.87 -8.79
C LYS A 38 -5.39 7.41 -9.28
N GLN A 39 -4.82 8.36 -8.52
CA GLN A 39 -3.52 8.97 -8.83
C GLN A 39 -2.39 7.95 -8.82
N THR A 40 -2.40 7.03 -7.85
CA THR A 40 -1.38 5.97 -7.75
C THR A 40 -1.48 5.00 -8.92
N ILE A 41 -2.66 4.47 -9.23
CA ILE A 41 -2.86 3.53 -10.34
C ILE A 41 -2.46 4.18 -11.68
N SER A 42 -2.86 5.43 -11.91
CA SER A 42 -2.47 6.17 -13.13
C SER A 42 -0.95 6.29 -13.26
N ARG A 43 -0.25 6.68 -12.18
CA ARG A 43 1.21 6.81 -12.16
C ARG A 43 1.93 5.47 -12.30
N LEU A 44 1.42 4.41 -11.68
CA LEU A 44 1.98 3.06 -11.81
C LEU A 44 1.85 2.54 -13.25
N ASN A 45 0.72 2.79 -13.92
CA ASN A 45 0.55 2.43 -15.32
C ASN A 45 1.52 3.20 -16.22
N TYR A 46 1.62 4.51 -16.05
CA TYR A 46 2.62 5.31 -16.77
C TYR A 46 4.05 4.79 -16.54
N LEU A 47 4.41 4.57 -15.27
CA LEU A 47 5.75 4.08 -14.91
C LEU A 47 6.07 2.72 -15.52
N LYS A 48 5.10 1.80 -15.54
CA LYS A 48 5.22 0.48 -16.16
C LYS A 48 5.57 0.59 -17.65
N ASP A 49 4.94 1.52 -18.35
CA ASP A 49 5.13 1.68 -19.79
C ASP A 49 6.50 2.30 -20.15
N ILE A 50 6.99 3.25 -19.35
CA ILE A 50 8.31 3.87 -19.55
C ILE A 50 9.47 3.08 -18.93
N ARG A 51 9.19 2.13 -18.04
CA ARG A 51 10.19 1.31 -17.31
C ARG A 51 11.18 2.14 -16.51
N GLY A 52 10.68 3.11 -15.76
CA GLY A 52 11.46 4.00 -14.90
C GLY A 52 11.49 3.58 -13.43
N ILE A 53 11.92 4.50 -12.56
CA ILE A 53 11.87 4.38 -11.10
C ILE A 53 10.71 5.22 -10.58
N GLY A 54 9.84 4.60 -9.77
CA GLY A 54 8.78 5.28 -9.03
C GLY A 54 8.98 5.18 -7.52
N VAL A 55 8.73 6.28 -6.83
CA VAL A 55 8.73 6.35 -5.38
C VAL A 55 7.34 6.74 -4.90
N PHE A 56 6.75 5.90 -4.05
CA PHE A 56 5.41 6.08 -3.49
C PHE A 56 5.49 6.05 -1.98
N THR A 57 5.25 7.19 -1.34
CA THR A 57 5.38 7.31 0.11
C THR A 57 4.08 7.72 0.77
N ALA A 58 3.86 7.21 1.99
CA ALA A 58 2.70 7.54 2.79
C ALA A 58 2.96 7.28 4.27
N LYS A 59 2.18 7.93 5.14
CA LYS A 59 2.06 7.47 6.53
C LYS A 59 1.51 6.04 6.61
N PRO A 60 1.81 5.29 7.68
CA PRO A 60 1.20 3.97 7.88
C PRO A 60 -0.33 4.02 7.80
N GLY A 61 -0.93 3.05 7.10
CA GLY A 61 -2.39 2.97 7.00
C GLY A 61 -3.05 3.72 5.84
N MET A 62 -2.32 4.50 5.06
CA MET A 62 -2.84 5.30 3.94
C MET A 62 -3.15 4.50 2.65
N GLY A 63 -2.98 3.18 2.63
CA GLY A 63 -3.39 2.35 1.50
C GLY A 63 -2.33 2.05 0.45
N LYS A 64 -1.03 2.38 0.65
CA LYS A 64 0.08 2.07 -0.29
C LYS A 64 0.07 0.62 -0.80
N SER A 65 0.23 -0.33 0.13
CA SER A 65 0.30 -1.76 -0.21
C SER A 65 -1.00 -2.28 -0.83
N TYR A 66 -2.13 -1.64 -0.49
CA TYR A 66 -3.42 -1.94 -1.10
C TYR A 66 -3.45 -1.52 -2.58
N ALA A 67 -3.02 -0.29 -2.88
CA ALA A 67 -2.92 0.20 -4.26
C ALA A 67 -1.96 -0.65 -5.10
N LEU A 68 -0.80 -1.04 -4.53
CA LEU A 68 0.13 -1.95 -5.21
C LEU A 68 -0.49 -3.32 -5.51
N ARG A 69 -1.28 -3.86 -4.60
CA ARG A 69 -1.99 -5.14 -4.80
C ARG A 69 -3.06 -5.03 -5.89
N CYS A 70 -3.83 -3.94 -5.92
CA CYS A 70 -4.80 -3.68 -6.98
C CYS A 70 -4.08 -3.57 -8.34
N PHE A 71 -3.04 -2.77 -8.42
CA PHE A 71 -2.21 -2.64 -9.62
C PHE A 71 -1.65 -3.99 -10.10
N ALA A 72 -1.09 -4.79 -9.18
CA ALA A 72 -0.51 -6.09 -9.52
C ALA A 72 -1.51 -7.05 -10.17
N LYS A 73 -2.80 -6.95 -9.83
CA LYS A 73 -3.87 -7.76 -10.43
C LYS A 73 -4.36 -7.22 -11.76
N GLU A 74 -4.26 -5.92 -11.98
CA GLU A 74 -4.61 -5.29 -13.26
C GLU A 74 -3.53 -5.50 -14.32
N VAL A 75 -2.27 -5.73 -13.90
CA VAL A 75 -1.15 -5.97 -14.82
C VAL A 75 -1.36 -7.28 -15.56
N ASN A 76 -1.41 -7.20 -16.91
CA ASN A 76 -1.53 -8.39 -17.74
C ASN A 76 -0.25 -9.25 -17.68
N PRO A 77 -0.31 -10.48 -17.12
CA PRO A 77 0.87 -11.33 -16.96
C PRO A 77 1.47 -11.84 -18.28
N ALA A 78 0.74 -11.75 -19.39
CA ALA A 78 1.28 -12.06 -20.72
C ALA A 78 2.18 -10.95 -21.27
N LEU A 79 2.05 -9.71 -20.76
CA LEU A 79 2.82 -8.55 -21.20
C LEU A 79 3.90 -8.10 -20.21
N PHE A 80 3.71 -8.36 -18.91
CA PHE A 80 4.63 -7.93 -17.86
C PHE A 80 4.79 -9.02 -16.80
N GLN A 81 5.99 -9.18 -16.28
CA GLN A 81 6.23 -10.01 -15.11
C GLN A 81 6.19 -9.12 -13.86
N MET A 82 5.13 -9.22 -13.06
CA MET A 82 5.02 -8.51 -11.80
C MET A 82 5.70 -9.32 -10.68
N SER A 83 6.57 -8.67 -9.92
CA SER A 83 7.23 -9.25 -8.73
C SER A 83 7.11 -8.27 -7.56
N TYR A 84 6.74 -8.80 -6.40
CA TYR A 84 6.57 -8.02 -5.17
C TYR A 84 7.52 -8.53 -4.09
N LEU A 85 8.23 -7.60 -3.47
CA LEU A 85 9.18 -7.86 -2.42
C LEU A 85 8.82 -6.99 -1.22
N CYS A 86 8.44 -7.61 -0.10
CA CYS A 86 8.25 -6.94 1.17
C CYS A 86 9.44 -7.28 2.07
N LEU A 87 10.27 -6.29 2.34
CA LEU A 87 11.52 -6.48 3.07
C LEU A 87 11.38 -5.95 4.50
N SER A 88 11.88 -6.75 5.40
CA SER A 88 12.37 -6.29 6.70
C SER A 88 13.88 -5.98 6.60
N THR A 89 14.53 -5.70 7.72
CA THR A 89 15.96 -5.47 7.80
C THR A 89 16.76 -6.70 7.32
N ILE A 90 17.28 -6.65 6.09
CA ILE A 90 18.06 -7.74 5.50
C ILE A 90 19.46 -7.27 5.08
N SER A 91 20.40 -8.21 5.06
CA SER A 91 21.75 -7.97 4.52
C SER A 91 21.72 -7.85 3.00
N VAL A 92 22.76 -7.23 2.43
CA VAL A 92 22.92 -7.14 0.97
C VAL A 92 22.90 -8.52 0.31
N SER A 93 23.52 -9.52 0.92
CA SER A 93 23.57 -10.88 0.38
C SER A 93 22.19 -11.54 0.35
N GLU A 94 21.39 -11.35 1.39
CA GLU A 94 20.02 -11.87 1.46
C GLU A 94 19.10 -11.17 0.44
N PHE A 95 19.26 -9.87 0.26
CA PHE A 95 18.56 -9.14 -0.79
C PHE A 95 18.80 -9.73 -2.18
N TYR A 96 20.07 -10.00 -2.52
CA TYR A 96 20.40 -10.60 -3.80
C TYR A 96 19.85 -12.02 -3.94
N ARG A 97 19.87 -12.84 -2.87
CA ARG A 97 19.26 -14.17 -2.89
C ARG A 97 17.76 -14.11 -3.14
N GLN A 98 17.05 -13.21 -2.46
CA GLN A 98 15.61 -13.03 -2.68
C GLN A 98 15.31 -12.55 -4.11
N LEU A 99 16.11 -11.64 -4.68
CA LEU A 99 15.95 -11.25 -6.08
C LEU A 99 16.21 -12.42 -7.04
N CYS A 100 17.22 -13.24 -6.78
CA CYS A 100 17.48 -14.44 -7.58
C CYS A 100 16.29 -15.40 -7.53
N GLU A 101 15.74 -15.66 -6.34
CA GLU A 101 14.57 -16.50 -6.14
C GLU A 101 13.34 -15.97 -6.90
N LEU A 102 13.02 -14.69 -6.74
CA LEU A 102 11.90 -14.02 -7.44
C LEU A 102 12.04 -14.09 -8.97
N LEU A 103 13.26 -14.06 -9.48
CA LEU A 103 13.54 -14.11 -10.92
C LEU A 103 13.75 -15.52 -11.45
N GLY A 104 13.76 -16.53 -10.60
CA GLY A 104 13.99 -17.93 -10.96
C GLY A 104 15.41 -18.17 -11.51
N VAL A 105 16.42 -17.53 -10.89
CA VAL A 105 17.84 -17.71 -11.23
C VAL A 105 18.65 -18.22 -10.04
N ASP A 106 19.76 -18.91 -10.30
CA ASP A 106 20.59 -19.48 -9.28
C ASP A 106 21.30 -18.42 -8.43
N ALA A 107 21.18 -18.53 -7.11
CA ALA A 107 21.86 -17.67 -6.14
C ALA A 107 23.28 -18.15 -5.82
N LYS A 108 24.05 -18.52 -6.83
CA LYS A 108 25.43 -19.04 -6.71
C LYS A 108 26.47 -17.95 -6.97
N ASN A 109 27.72 -18.22 -6.57
CA ASN A 109 28.90 -17.40 -6.91
C ASN A 109 28.96 -15.99 -6.26
N GLY A 110 28.40 -15.83 -5.05
CA GLY A 110 28.48 -14.59 -4.29
C GLY A 110 27.75 -13.40 -4.95
N LYS A 111 27.92 -12.21 -4.40
CA LYS A 111 27.22 -10.99 -4.86
C LYS A 111 27.43 -10.70 -6.35
N THR A 112 28.67 -10.83 -6.85
CA THR A 112 28.99 -10.53 -8.26
C THR A 112 28.31 -11.51 -9.21
N GLY A 113 28.27 -12.79 -8.86
CA GLY A 113 27.58 -13.80 -9.67
C GLY A 113 26.06 -13.59 -9.69
N MET A 114 25.46 -13.34 -8.53
CA MET A 114 24.05 -13.02 -8.41
C MET A 114 23.68 -11.74 -9.19
N PHE A 115 24.49 -10.68 -9.07
CA PHE A 115 24.30 -9.45 -9.84
C PHE A 115 24.24 -9.71 -11.35
N LYS A 116 25.20 -10.44 -11.89
CA LYS A 116 25.22 -10.80 -13.31
C LYS A 116 24.02 -11.65 -13.72
N ALA A 117 23.66 -12.65 -12.91
CA ALA A 117 22.50 -13.51 -13.17
C ALA A 117 21.19 -12.71 -13.20
N ILE A 118 21.00 -11.80 -12.23
CA ILE A 118 19.85 -10.90 -12.15
C ILE A 118 19.79 -10.02 -13.40
N GLN A 119 20.89 -9.32 -13.76
CA GLN A 119 20.92 -8.45 -14.93
C GLN A 119 20.63 -9.24 -16.22
N SER A 120 21.26 -10.40 -16.41
CA SER A 120 21.03 -11.25 -17.59
C SER A 120 19.56 -11.70 -17.67
N ARG A 121 18.96 -12.07 -16.54
CA ARG A 121 17.56 -12.48 -16.49
C ARG A 121 16.59 -11.34 -16.82
N ILE A 122 16.83 -10.15 -16.26
CA ILE A 122 16.02 -8.96 -16.55
C ILE A 122 16.14 -8.59 -18.03
N TYR A 123 17.36 -8.62 -18.58
CA TYR A 123 17.56 -8.34 -20.01
C TYR A 123 16.87 -9.36 -20.91
N TYR A 124 16.91 -10.66 -20.56
CA TYR A 124 16.19 -11.72 -21.26
C TYR A 124 14.67 -11.48 -21.23
N LEU A 125 14.10 -11.13 -20.06
CA LEU A 125 12.67 -10.82 -19.95
C LEU A 125 12.27 -9.64 -20.83
N TYR A 126 13.11 -8.61 -20.90
CA TYR A 126 12.87 -7.44 -21.70
C TYR A 126 13.01 -7.70 -23.20
N LYS A 127 14.14 -8.28 -23.62
CA LYS A 127 14.54 -8.36 -25.03
C LYS A 127 13.94 -9.56 -25.74
N GLU A 128 14.06 -10.75 -25.12
CA GLU A 128 13.71 -12.04 -25.76
C GLU A 128 12.25 -12.42 -25.44
N LYS A 129 11.91 -12.48 -24.16
CA LYS A 129 10.58 -12.87 -23.75
C LYS A 129 9.52 -11.78 -23.99
N ARG A 130 9.92 -10.52 -24.10
CA ARG A 130 9.06 -9.34 -24.25
C ARG A 130 8.01 -9.19 -23.13
N THR A 131 8.36 -9.65 -21.95
CA THR A 131 7.57 -9.48 -20.73
C THR A 131 8.43 -8.78 -19.67
N PRO A 132 8.71 -7.46 -19.82
CA PRO A 132 9.58 -6.74 -18.90
C PRO A 132 9.11 -6.85 -17.46
N LEU A 133 10.10 -6.87 -16.56
CA LEU A 133 9.87 -6.96 -15.13
C LEU A 133 9.27 -5.67 -14.58
N VAL A 134 8.28 -5.78 -13.69
CA VAL A 134 7.83 -4.74 -12.78
C VAL A 134 8.14 -5.21 -11.36
N LEU A 135 9.18 -4.65 -10.74
CA LEU A 135 9.61 -4.98 -9.40
C LEU A 135 9.08 -3.94 -8.41
N ALA A 136 8.19 -4.33 -7.54
CA ALA A 136 7.74 -3.50 -6.41
C ALA A 136 8.42 -3.94 -5.12
N ILE A 137 9.09 -3.00 -4.47
CA ILE A 137 9.69 -3.18 -3.14
C ILE A 137 8.87 -2.35 -2.16
N ASP A 138 8.17 -3.02 -1.24
CA ASP A 138 7.42 -2.37 -0.17
C ASP A 138 8.29 -2.23 1.09
N GLU A 139 7.93 -1.31 1.97
CA GLU A 139 8.69 -0.94 3.17
C GLU A 139 10.15 -0.53 2.84
N ALA A 140 10.33 0.16 1.70
CA ALA A 140 11.65 0.50 1.16
C ALA A 140 12.49 1.43 2.06
N GLN A 141 11.90 2.08 3.08
CA GLN A 141 12.65 2.84 4.09
C GLN A 141 13.58 1.97 4.93
N TYR A 142 13.38 0.65 4.97
CA TYR A 142 14.25 -0.29 5.67
C TYR A 142 15.39 -0.84 4.80
N LEU A 143 15.46 -0.46 3.52
CA LEU A 143 16.54 -0.86 2.66
C LEU A 143 17.87 -0.28 3.13
N ASN A 144 18.89 -1.15 3.21
CA ASN A 144 20.25 -0.72 3.47
C ASN A 144 20.74 0.25 2.39
N LEU A 145 21.54 1.25 2.77
CA LEU A 145 22.14 2.22 1.84
C LEU A 145 22.91 1.56 0.69
N ALA A 146 23.56 0.43 0.95
CA ALA A 146 24.29 -0.33 -0.07
C ALA A 146 23.32 -0.95 -1.09
N ILE A 147 22.13 -1.41 -0.65
CA ILE A 147 21.10 -1.95 -1.54
C ILE A 147 20.55 -0.85 -2.46
N LEU A 148 20.27 0.35 -1.94
CA LEU A 148 19.83 1.48 -2.76
C LEU A 148 20.84 1.87 -3.84
N LYS A 149 22.14 1.83 -3.51
CA LYS A 149 23.21 2.02 -4.51
C LYS A 149 23.24 0.89 -5.54
N ASP A 150 23.09 -0.35 -5.10
CA ASP A 150 23.08 -1.52 -5.97
C ASP A 150 21.86 -1.53 -6.91
N LEU A 151 20.69 -1.10 -6.46
CA LEU A 151 19.49 -0.98 -7.31
C LEU A 151 19.75 -0.06 -8.51
N LYS A 152 20.43 1.08 -8.31
CA LYS A 152 20.87 1.94 -9.42
C LYS A 152 21.76 1.19 -10.41
N MET A 153 22.70 0.37 -9.89
CA MET A 153 23.62 -0.39 -10.75
C MET A 153 22.90 -1.52 -11.51
N ILE A 154 21.93 -2.18 -10.86
CA ILE A 154 21.10 -3.21 -11.51
C ILE A 154 20.31 -2.62 -12.67
N MET A 155 19.90 -1.36 -12.61
CA MET A 155 19.17 -0.67 -13.68
C MET A 155 20.05 -0.18 -14.83
N ASN A 156 21.36 -0.32 -14.75
CA ASN A 156 22.26 0.15 -15.81
C ASN A 156 22.39 -0.89 -16.92
N TYR A 157 21.76 -0.62 -18.06
CA TYR A 157 21.86 -1.41 -19.30
C TYR A 157 22.26 -0.51 -20.46
N GLY A 158 23.04 -1.11 -21.38
CA GLY A 158 23.43 -0.41 -22.62
C GLY A 158 24.14 0.94 -22.36
N TYR A 159 25.11 0.97 -21.44
CA TYR A 159 25.78 2.21 -21.01
C TYR A 159 24.81 3.29 -20.51
N ASP A 160 23.81 2.87 -19.73
CA ASP A 160 22.77 3.74 -19.15
C ASP A 160 21.77 4.34 -20.15
N SER A 161 21.65 3.73 -21.33
CA SER A 161 20.75 4.19 -22.39
C SER A 161 19.45 3.39 -22.49
N LEU A 162 19.29 2.32 -21.68
CA LEU A 162 18.18 1.37 -21.78
C LEU A 162 17.49 1.17 -20.42
N ASN A 163 16.18 1.33 -20.40
CA ASN A 163 15.32 0.95 -19.28
C ASN A 163 14.72 -0.44 -19.54
N CYS A 164 15.27 -1.47 -18.92
CA CYS A 164 14.83 -2.85 -19.12
C CYS A 164 13.70 -3.30 -18.19
N PHE A 165 13.49 -2.58 -17.07
CA PHE A 165 12.45 -2.93 -16.10
C PHE A 165 11.95 -1.71 -15.34
N THR A 166 10.80 -1.88 -14.66
CA THR A 166 10.23 -0.89 -13.76
C THR A 166 10.60 -1.20 -12.33
N LEU A 167 11.07 -0.21 -11.59
CA LEU A 167 11.33 -0.29 -10.16
C LEU A 167 10.34 0.60 -9.40
N ILE A 168 9.58 0.02 -8.49
CA ILE A 168 8.67 0.72 -7.60
C ILE A 168 9.21 0.61 -6.18
N LEU A 169 9.53 1.74 -5.56
CA LEU A 169 9.89 1.84 -4.15
C LEU A 169 8.70 2.41 -3.39
N ALA A 170 8.05 1.60 -2.59
CA ALA A 170 6.96 2.02 -1.72
C ALA A 170 7.44 2.00 -0.26
N GLY A 171 7.07 3.02 0.51
CA GLY A 171 7.52 3.10 1.90
C GLY A 171 6.86 4.20 2.70
N GLU A 172 7.32 4.39 3.92
CA GLU A 172 6.92 5.52 4.75
C GLU A 172 7.52 6.82 4.24
N THR A 173 6.98 7.95 4.68
CA THR A 173 7.46 9.30 4.30
C THR A 173 8.94 9.51 4.63
N TYR A 174 9.47 8.78 5.61
CA TYR A 174 10.90 8.78 5.95
C TYR A 174 11.81 8.33 4.78
N LEU A 175 11.29 7.53 3.83
CA LEU A 175 12.01 7.15 2.61
C LEU A 175 12.46 8.39 1.81
N ASN A 176 11.66 9.46 1.80
CA ASN A 176 12.02 10.71 1.12
C ASN A 176 13.32 11.29 1.71
N ASN A 177 13.41 11.35 3.04
CA ASN A 177 14.61 11.86 3.72
C ASN A 177 15.85 11.00 3.46
N ILE A 178 15.66 9.69 3.27
CA ILE A 178 16.77 8.79 2.89
C ILE A 178 17.25 9.14 1.48
N LEU A 179 16.32 9.24 0.52
CA LEU A 179 16.63 9.50 -0.88
C LEU A 179 17.18 10.92 -1.14
N GLU A 180 16.91 11.88 -0.26
CA GLU A 180 17.46 13.23 -0.33
C GLU A 180 18.93 13.34 0.06
N LYS A 181 19.49 12.33 0.71
CA LYS A 181 20.91 12.36 1.10
C LYS A 181 21.82 12.40 -0.14
N PRO A 182 22.92 13.21 -0.12
CA PRO A 182 23.81 13.37 -1.27
C PRO A 182 24.34 12.05 -1.84
N VAL A 183 24.48 11.03 -0.99
CA VAL A 183 24.94 9.69 -1.41
C VAL A 183 23.97 8.99 -2.38
N HIS A 184 22.71 9.44 -2.46
CA HIS A 184 21.67 8.92 -3.34
C HIS A 184 21.33 9.83 -4.53
N GLU A 185 22.05 10.93 -4.70
CA GLU A 185 21.79 11.91 -5.76
C GLU A 185 21.61 11.25 -7.14
N ALA A 186 22.50 10.35 -7.48
CA ALA A 186 22.43 9.64 -8.76
C ALA A 186 21.26 8.64 -8.89
N LEU A 187 20.67 8.16 -7.80
CA LEU A 187 19.43 7.40 -7.82
C LEU A 187 18.23 8.35 -7.92
N LYS A 188 18.27 9.44 -7.15
CA LYS A 188 17.24 10.48 -7.11
C LYS A 188 16.98 11.08 -8.51
N GLN A 189 18.05 11.39 -9.27
CA GLN A 189 17.96 11.92 -10.64
C GLN A 189 17.28 10.94 -11.62
N ARG A 190 17.22 9.66 -11.31
CA ARG A 190 16.54 8.64 -12.14
C ARG A 190 15.10 8.38 -11.73
N ILE A 191 14.63 8.95 -10.61
CA ILE A 191 13.25 8.82 -10.19
C ILE A 191 12.37 9.60 -11.16
N THR A 192 11.54 8.86 -11.90
CA THR A 192 10.66 9.43 -12.92
C THR A 192 9.31 9.83 -12.34
N VAL A 193 8.85 9.07 -11.33
CA VAL A 193 7.58 9.29 -10.66
C VAL A 193 7.82 9.37 -9.16
N HIS A 194 7.33 10.44 -8.54
CA HIS A 194 7.32 10.59 -7.10
C HIS A 194 5.91 10.96 -6.66
N TYR A 195 5.34 10.19 -5.74
CA TYR A 195 4.00 10.45 -5.23
C TYR A 195 3.94 10.24 -3.72
N ASN A 196 3.48 11.25 -3.02
CA ASN A 196 3.19 11.19 -1.59
C ASN A 196 1.68 11.10 -1.42
N PHE A 197 1.21 10.09 -0.70
CA PHE A 197 -0.21 9.97 -0.36
C PHE A 197 -0.59 11.07 0.64
N GLU A 198 -1.73 11.68 0.41
CA GLU A 198 -2.29 12.74 1.24
C GLU A 198 -3.34 12.20 2.21
N GLY A 199 -3.94 11.05 1.90
CA GLY A 199 -5.07 10.46 2.60
C GLY A 199 -6.41 10.86 1.97
N LEU A 200 -7.49 10.44 2.62
CA LEU A 200 -8.84 10.80 2.19
C LEU A 200 -9.10 12.27 2.51
N SER A 201 -9.60 13.02 1.53
CA SER A 201 -10.11 14.37 1.76
C SER A 201 -11.39 14.35 2.61
N ASP A 202 -11.79 15.50 3.10
CA ASP A 202 -12.96 15.69 3.96
C ASP A 202 -14.22 15.05 3.38
N ASN A 203 -14.47 15.28 2.11
CA ASN A 203 -15.61 14.69 1.41
C ASN A 203 -15.44 13.17 1.22
N GLU A 204 -14.23 12.72 0.92
CA GLU A 204 -13.94 11.30 0.71
C GLU A 204 -14.06 10.48 1.99
N ILE A 205 -13.84 11.05 3.18
CA ILE A 205 -14.00 10.33 4.45
C ILE A 205 -15.46 9.89 4.63
N SER A 206 -16.39 10.81 4.42
CA SER A 206 -17.83 10.51 4.49
C SER A 206 -18.22 9.46 3.45
N ASP A 207 -17.78 9.65 2.20
CA ASP A 207 -18.08 8.73 1.11
C ASP A 207 -17.47 7.34 1.35
N TYR A 208 -16.26 7.28 1.92
CA TYR A 208 -15.59 6.03 2.27
C TYR A 208 -16.36 5.24 3.34
N ILE A 209 -16.79 5.91 4.41
CA ILE A 209 -17.54 5.28 5.50
C ILE A 209 -18.87 4.74 4.96
N PHE A 210 -19.62 5.56 4.24
CA PHE A 210 -20.93 5.17 3.70
C PHE A 210 -20.83 4.14 2.58
N HIS A 211 -19.80 4.19 1.75
CA HIS A 211 -19.53 3.14 0.77
C HIS A 211 -19.37 1.79 1.45
N LYS A 212 -18.55 1.70 2.50
CA LYS A 212 -18.34 0.46 3.26
C LYS A 212 -19.60 -0.03 3.96
N LEU A 213 -20.36 0.84 4.61
CA LEU A 213 -21.63 0.48 5.25
C LEU A 213 -22.61 -0.08 4.22
N THR A 214 -22.76 0.59 3.07
CA THR A 214 -23.64 0.17 1.99
C THR A 214 -23.29 -1.20 1.44
N LEU A 215 -21.99 -1.50 1.27
CA LEU A 215 -21.52 -2.82 0.84
C LEU A 215 -21.95 -3.93 1.81
N ALA A 216 -22.03 -3.63 3.09
CA ALA A 216 -22.47 -4.59 4.11
C ALA A 216 -24.00 -4.60 4.29
N GLY A 217 -24.77 -3.82 3.52
CA GLY A 217 -26.22 -3.71 3.63
C GLY A 217 -26.69 -2.72 4.72
N GLY A 218 -25.78 -1.92 5.30
CA GLY A 218 -26.10 -0.92 6.31
C GLY A 218 -26.76 0.34 5.75
N SER A 219 -27.62 0.98 6.56
CA SER A 219 -28.21 2.28 6.25
C SER A 219 -27.24 3.43 6.58
N ARG A 220 -27.42 4.57 5.90
CA ARG A 220 -26.76 5.83 6.26
C ARG A 220 -27.17 6.36 7.63
N ASP A 221 -28.40 6.01 8.09
CA ASP A 221 -28.95 6.45 9.36
C ASP A 221 -28.24 5.86 10.59
N ILE A 222 -27.32 4.91 10.37
CA ILE A 222 -26.46 4.35 11.44
C ILE A 222 -25.55 5.43 12.04
N LEU A 223 -25.22 6.48 11.27
CA LEU A 223 -24.32 7.56 11.70
C LEU A 223 -24.98 8.92 11.62
N GLU A 224 -24.89 9.68 12.70
CA GLU A 224 -25.20 11.11 12.67
C GLU A 224 -24.11 11.91 11.93
N PRO A 225 -24.45 13.05 11.32
CA PRO A 225 -23.45 13.94 10.72
C PRO A 225 -22.36 14.37 11.70
N SER A 226 -22.72 14.55 12.96
CA SER A 226 -21.81 14.90 14.07
C SER A 226 -20.77 13.82 14.33
N ALA A 227 -21.15 12.54 14.24
CA ALA A 227 -20.25 11.40 14.39
C ALA A 227 -19.26 11.31 13.21
N VAL A 228 -19.72 11.56 11.99
CA VAL A 228 -18.85 11.61 10.80
C VAL A 228 -17.81 12.73 10.94
N SER A 229 -18.22 13.90 11.44
CA SER A 229 -17.29 15.02 11.70
C SER A 229 -16.23 14.67 12.76
N ALA A 230 -16.61 13.93 13.81
CA ALA A 230 -15.68 13.45 14.82
C ALA A 230 -14.69 12.43 14.25
N ALA A 231 -15.16 11.48 13.43
CA ALA A 231 -14.30 10.53 12.74
C ALA A 231 -13.30 11.22 11.80
N HIS A 232 -13.72 12.26 11.10
CA HIS A 232 -12.89 13.12 10.27
C HIS A 232 -11.75 13.75 11.08
N SER A 233 -12.09 14.45 12.16
CA SER A 233 -11.13 15.16 13.01
C SER A 233 -10.07 14.22 13.61
N TYR A 234 -10.47 13.00 13.97
CA TYR A 234 -9.57 12.00 14.54
C TYR A 234 -8.65 11.37 13.49
N SER A 235 -9.21 10.94 12.37
CA SER A 235 -8.48 10.12 11.39
C SER A 235 -7.53 10.92 10.51
N GLN A 236 -7.80 12.21 10.30
CA GLN A 236 -7.05 13.08 9.39
C GLN A 236 -6.85 12.43 8.01
N GLY A 237 -7.87 11.77 7.49
CA GLY A 237 -7.83 11.11 6.20
C GLY A 237 -7.16 9.73 6.16
N ASN A 238 -6.77 9.16 7.30
CA ASN A 238 -6.14 7.85 7.36
C ASN A 238 -7.18 6.71 7.34
N PRO A 239 -7.29 5.92 6.24
CA PRO A 239 -8.29 4.85 6.14
C PRO A 239 -8.21 3.81 7.25
N ARG A 240 -7.00 3.47 7.72
CA ARG A 240 -6.84 2.49 8.81
C ARG A 240 -7.38 3.01 10.14
N LEU A 241 -7.16 4.30 10.43
CA LEU A 241 -7.71 4.91 11.64
C LEU A 241 -9.23 4.99 11.55
N ILE A 242 -9.80 5.31 10.39
CA ILE A 242 -11.25 5.29 10.17
C ILE A 242 -11.79 3.87 10.40
N ASP A 243 -11.19 2.86 9.81
CA ASP A 243 -11.63 1.47 9.93
C ASP A 243 -11.65 1.00 11.38
N ASN A 244 -10.57 1.26 12.11
CA ASN A 244 -10.47 0.90 13.52
C ASN A 244 -11.54 1.64 14.34
N LEU A 245 -11.64 2.97 14.16
CA LEU A 245 -12.59 3.80 14.88
C LEU A 245 -14.04 3.35 14.63
N MET A 246 -14.39 3.07 13.39
CA MET A 246 -15.73 2.61 13.03
C MET A 246 -16.07 1.24 13.62
N CYS A 247 -15.10 0.31 13.65
CA CYS A 247 -15.29 -0.97 14.35
C CYS A 247 -15.63 -0.76 15.83
N ASP A 248 -14.89 0.11 16.52
CA ASP A 248 -15.05 0.34 17.94
C ASP A 248 -16.33 1.16 18.23
N ALA A 249 -16.66 2.16 17.42
CA ALA A 249 -17.89 2.95 17.55
C ALA A 249 -19.14 2.10 17.36
N LEU A 250 -19.18 1.23 16.34
CA LEU A 250 -20.29 0.30 16.12
C LEU A 250 -20.42 -0.72 17.25
N ALA A 251 -19.31 -1.24 17.76
CA ALA A 251 -19.33 -2.17 18.89
C ALA A 251 -19.86 -1.50 20.17
N LEU A 252 -19.38 -0.28 20.46
CA LEU A 252 -19.82 0.49 21.62
C LEU A 252 -21.30 0.90 21.51
N GLY A 253 -21.74 1.37 20.33
CA GLY A 253 -23.15 1.71 20.10
C GLY A 253 -24.09 0.52 20.29
N ALA A 254 -23.72 -0.67 19.82
CA ALA A 254 -24.50 -1.88 20.05
C ALA A 254 -24.54 -2.27 21.54
N GLN A 255 -23.47 -2.07 22.30
CA GLN A 255 -23.44 -2.29 23.76
C GLN A 255 -24.34 -1.33 24.53
N LEU A 256 -24.43 -0.08 24.06
CA LEU A 256 -25.23 0.99 24.65
C LEU A 256 -26.70 0.99 24.14
N ASP A 257 -27.08 0.01 23.33
CA ASP A 257 -28.40 -0.09 22.67
C ASP A 257 -28.77 1.16 21.84
N LYS A 258 -27.73 1.83 21.26
CA LYS A 258 -27.90 3.01 20.38
C LYS A 258 -28.03 2.57 18.92
N ARG A 259 -29.21 2.79 18.32
CA ARG A 259 -29.47 2.51 16.90
C ARG A 259 -28.68 3.42 15.96
N THR A 260 -28.35 4.61 16.44
CA THR A 260 -27.61 5.64 15.71
C THR A 260 -26.38 6.02 16.53
N ILE A 261 -25.23 6.09 15.86
CA ILE A 261 -23.97 6.53 16.47
C ILE A 261 -23.92 8.05 16.41
N ASP A 262 -23.90 8.67 17.57
CA ASP A 262 -23.75 10.11 17.77
C ASP A 262 -22.27 10.49 18.01
N SER A 263 -22.00 11.80 18.11
CA SER A 263 -20.66 12.31 18.39
C SER A 263 -20.10 11.83 19.73
N GLU A 264 -20.94 11.66 20.75
CA GLU A 264 -20.51 11.19 22.07
C GLU A 264 -19.99 9.76 22.01
N THR A 265 -20.72 8.87 21.36
CA THR A 265 -20.30 7.47 21.14
C THR A 265 -19.02 7.40 20.30
N MET A 266 -18.90 8.25 19.28
CA MET A 266 -17.69 8.33 18.45
C MET A 266 -16.49 8.80 19.26
N LEU A 267 -16.63 9.83 20.09
CA LEU A 267 -15.56 10.32 20.96
C LEU A 267 -15.16 9.32 22.03
N ALA A 268 -16.13 8.58 22.60
CA ALA A 268 -15.83 7.49 23.51
C ALA A 268 -15.02 6.37 22.83
N ALA A 269 -15.32 6.04 21.58
CA ALA A 269 -14.53 5.10 20.79
C ALA A 269 -13.09 5.63 20.50
N VAL A 270 -12.93 6.92 20.22
CA VAL A 270 -11.61 7.56 20.09
C VAL A 270 -10.80 7.42 21.36
N ASN A 271 -11.41 7.69 22.53
CA ASN A 271 -10.73 7.60 23.81
C ASN A 271 -10.28 6.16 24.12
N ASN A 272 -11.04 5.16 23.70
CA ASN A 272 -10.65 3.75 23.86
C ASN A 272 -9.43 3.38 22.99
N GLN A 273 -9.23 4.03 21.84
CA GLN A 273 -8.08 3.80 20.95
C GLN A 273 -6.82 4.55 21.40
N SER A 274 -6.96 5.66 22.11
CA SER A 274 -5.81 6.47 22.60
C SER A 274 -5.03 5.81 23.75
N LEU A 275 -5.42 4.62 24.18
CA LEU A 275 -4.74 3.82 25.23
C LEU A 275 -3.72 2.82 24.64
N TYR A 276 -3.48 2.85 23.31
CA TYR A 276 -2.48 2.03 22.62
C TYR A 276 -1.47 2.95 21.87
#